data_2f1dd6970ee08c71613e8f6d83455b50
#
_entry.id   2f1dd6970ee08c71613e8f6d83455b50
#
_cell.length_a   1.000
_cell.length_b   1.000
_cell.length_c   1.000
_cell.angle_alpha   90.00
_cell.angle_beta   90.00
_cell.angle_gamma   90.00
#
_symmetry.space_group_name_H-M   'P 1'
#
loop_
_entity.id
_entity.type
_entity.pdbx_description
1 polymer ?
#
loop_
_entity_poly.entity_id
_entity_poly.type
_entity_poly.pdbx_seq_one_letter_code
_entity_poly.pdbx_strand_id
1 'polypeptide(L)'
;MSVTTQDNAKPFPAEPLSTIKRRNMYEEFLEKSLNSKRQAVDDTFIAKYADLSYPELNTLWQEVGLGSFCNGLFKLINPSDYQDVINSCFEKEDDQSFLPFMCTAFGDLFAYVKNPRLNNYVVYLNVRYGTYLILPANLRAIFNKVMVNESFLKGWFDLENYPVIQEKLGTPDYDECFGYSLLLALGGSEDIENIKIVKTIPYIDICTQTIGEFEIADKW
;
A
#
# COMPACT_ATOMS: atom_id res chain seq x y z
N MET A 1 -44.11 1.85 -65.47
CA MET A 1 -44.36 2.69 -64.31
C MET A 1 -43.46 2.17 -63.21
N SER A 2 -42.32 2.79 -63.00
CA SER A 2 -41.33 2.41 -61.98
C SER A 2 -41.44 3.42 -60.84
N VAL A 3 -41.77 2.93 -59.65
CA VAL A 3 -41.80 3.75 -58.43
C VAL A 3 -40.49 3.50 -57.68
N THR A 4 -39.65 4.51 -57.66
CA THR A 4 -38.41 4.53 -56.85
C THR A 4 -38.72 5.15 -55.51
N THR A 5 -38.72 4.38 -54.43
CA THR A 5 -38.77 4.85 -53.08
C THR A 5 -37.35 5.15 -52.59
N GLN A 6 -37.04 6.42 -52.39
CA GLN A 6 -35.84 6.87 -51.69
C GLN A 6 -36.07 6.80 -50.18
N ASP A 7 -35.35 5.91 -49.55
CA ASP A 7 -35.26 5.83 -48.08
C ASP A 7 -34.28 6.89 -47.56
N ASN A 8 -34.80 7.96 -46.99
CA ASN A 8 -34.04 9.02 -46.31
C ASN A 8 -33.75 8.60 -44.86
N ALA A 9 -32.75 7.77 -44.63
CA ALA A 9 -32.20 7.52 -43.31
C ALA A 9 -31.39 8.73 -42.85
N LYS A 10 -31.88 9.46 -41.87
CA LYS A 10 -31.11 10.53 -41.20
C LYS A 10 -29.92 9.90 -40.47
N PRO A 11 -28.68 10.44 -40.60
CA PRO A 11 -27.57 9.96 -39.84
C PRO A 11 -27.79 10.27 -38.36
N PHE A 12 -27.54 9.27 -37.48
CA PHE A 12 -27.48 9.47 -36.05
C PHE A 12 -26.40 10.48 -35.69
N PRO A 13 -26.68 11.44 -34.78
CA PRO A 13 -25.63 12.34 -34.33
C PRO A 13 -24.55 11.54 -33.62
N ALA A 14 -23.33 11.60 -34.13
CA ALA A 14 -22.18 11.07 -33.45
C ALA A 14 -21.94 11.90 -32.18
N GLU A 15 -22.18 11.35 -31.01
CA GLU A 15 -21.75 11.97 -29.76
C GLU A 15 -20.23 12.12 -29.76
N PRO A 16 -19.71 13.26 -29.32
CA PRO A 16 -18.27 13.48 -29.30
C PRO A 16 -17.60 12.51 -28.30
N LEU A 17 -16.62 11.74 -28.77
CA LEU A 17 -15.81 10.76 -28.05
C LEU A 17 -14.99 11.35 -26.87
N SER A 18 -15.22 12.61 -26.50
CA SER A 18 -14.40 13.39 -25.55
C SER A 18 -14.83 13.30 -24.07
N THR A 19 -15.76 12.41 -23.69
CA THR A 19 -16.29 12.39 -22.30
C THR A 19 -16.28 11.03 -21.64
N ILE A 20 -15.53 10.07 -22.13
CA ILE A 20 -15.25 8.88 -21.30
C ILE A 20 -14.16 9.28 -20.33
N LYS A 21 -14.54 9.81 -19.14
CA LYS A 21 -13.64 9.89 -17.99
C LYS A 21 -13.07 8.48 -17.78
N ARG A 22 -11.76 8.30 -18.04
CA ARG A 22 -11.08 7.05 -17.64
C ARG A 22 -11.36 6.87 -16.16
N ARG A 23 -12.09 5.80 -15.83
CA ARG A 23 -12.37 5.44 -14.44
C ARG A 23 -11.04 5.16 -13.76
N ASN A 24 -10.79 5.82 -12.61
CA ASN A 24 -9.58 5.59 -11.83
C ASN A 24 -9.53 4.12 -11.40
N MET A 25 -8.38 3.47 -11.58
CA MET A 25 -8.22 2.04 -11.24
C MET A 25 -8.41 1.79 -9.74
N TYR A 26 -8.15 2.78 -8.89
CA TYR A 26 -8.21 2.73 -7.43
C TYR A 26 -9.39 3.53 -6.85
N GLU A 27 -10.48 3.69 -7.62
CA GLU A 27 -11.63 4.54 -7.26
C GLU A 27 -12.26 4.12 -5.92
N GLU A 28 -12.51 2.81 -5.70
CA GLU A 28 -13.13 2.32 -4.46
C GLU A 28 -12.26 2.60 -3.23
N PHE A 29 -10.94 2.48 -3.36
CA PHE A 29 -10.01 2.84 -2.30
C PHE A 29 -10.04 4.33 -2.00
N LEU A 30 -10.00 5.18 -3.03
CA LEU A 30 -10.00 6.63 -2.88
C LEU A 30 -11.32 7.14 -2.27
N GLU A 31 -12.47 6.57 -2.67
CA GLU A 31 -13.79 6.92 -2.12
C GLU A 31 -13.91 6.55 -0.64
N LYS A 32 -13.34 5.42 -0.22
CA LYS A 32 -13.37 4.95 1.16
C LYS A 32 -12.25 5.54 2.03
N SER A 33 -11.22 6.12 1.43
CA SER A 33 -10.08 6.72 2.13
C SER A 33 -10.42 8.10 2.68
N LEU A 34 -11.04 8.13 3.85
CA LEU A 34 -11.37 9.37 4.56
C LEU A 34 -10.09 10.11 5.00
N ASN A 35 -10.18 11.46 5.05
CA ASN A 35 -9.12 12.34 5.54
C ASN A 35 -7.73 12.09 4.92
N SER A 36 -7.71 11.78 3.62
CA SER A 36 -6.46 11.54 2.88
C SER A 36 -5.69 12.84 2.67
N LYS A 37 -4.39 12.81 2.98
CA LYS A 37 -3.42 13.87 2.68
C LYS A 37 -2.48 13.34 1.61
N ARG A 38 -2.75 13.65 0.36
CA ARG A 38 -2.03 13.10 -0.80
C ARG A 38 -1.24 14.17 -1.55
N GLN A 39 -0.10 13.76 -2.08
CA GLN A 39 0.75 14.55 -2.96
C GLN A 39 0.89 13.81 -4.29
N ALA A 40 0.62 14.51 -5.38
CA ALA A 40 0.88 13.97 -6.71
C ALA A 40 2.40 13.79 -6.91
N VAL A 41 2.77 12.73 -7.61
CA VAL A 41 4.16 12.51 -8.04
C VAL A 41 4.38 13.16 -9.41
N ASP A 42 5.61 13.58 -9.66
CA ASP A 42 6.02 14.12 -10.96
C ASP A 42 6.59 13.03 -11.88
N ASP A 43 6.82 13.39 -13.14
CA ASP A 43 7.38 12.48 -14.14
C ASP A 43 8.79 12.01 -13.77
N THR A 44 9.56 12.80 -13.01
CA THR A 44 10.90 12.45 -12.56
C THR A 44 10.84 11.31 -11.55
N PHE A 45 9.88 11.36 -10.62
CA PHE A 45 9.63 10.27 -9.68
C PHE A 45 9.25 8.99 -10.41
N ILE A 46 8.31 9.07 -11.36
CA ILE A 46 7.89 7.89 -12.14
C ILE A 46 9.08 7.32 -12.94
N ALA A 47 9.84 8.18 -13.62
CA ALA A 47 11.00 7.76 -14.44
C ALA A 47 12.07 7.02 -13.59
N LYS A 48 12.27 7.43 -12.34
CA LYS A 48 13.22 6.78 -11.42
C LYS A 48 12.92 5.29 -11.22
N TYR A 49 11.64 4.89 -11.27
CA TYR A 49 11.19 3.51 -11.03
C TYR A 49 10.67 2.80 -12.30
N ALA A 50 10.61 3.49 -13.44
CA ALA A 50 10.09 2.94 -14.69
C ALA A 50 10.90 1.75 -15.19
N ASP A 51 12.23 1.83 -15.12
CA ASP A 51 13.16 0.79 -15.59
C ASP A 51 13.10 -0.49 -14.73
N LEU A 52 12.57 -0.40 -13.53
CA LEU A 52 12.40 -1.55 -12.64
C LEU A 52 11.24 -2.47 -13.06
N SER A 53 10.47 -2.08 -14.08
CA SER A 53 9.35 -2.87 -14.64
C SER A 53 8.25 -3.21 -13.62
N TYR A 54 7.78 -2.19 -12.89
CA TYR A 54 6.64 -2.27 -11.98
C TYR A 54 5.43 -1.47 -12.50
N PRO A 55 4.76 -1.90 -13.58
CA PRO A 55 3.71 -1.10 -14.24
C PRO A 55 2.52 -0.81 -13.32
N GLU A 56 2.18 -1.75 -12.43
CA GLU A 56 1.08 -1.57 -11.47
C GLU A 56 1.40 -0.49 -10.43
N LEU A 57 2.65 -0.40 -9.95
CA LEU A 57 3.10 0.64 -9.03
C LEU A 57 3.13 2.01 -9.72
N ASN A 58 3.59 2.08 -10.97
CA ASN A 58 3.57 3.33 -11.72
C ASN A 58 2.14 3.85 -11.87
N THR A 59 1.17 2.99 -12.18
CA THR A 59 -0.24 3.35 -12.24
C THR A 59 -0.77 3.80 -10.87
N LEU A 60 -0.40 3.10 -9.79
CA LEU A 60 -0.77 3.48 -8.43
C LEU A 60 -0.29 4.89 -8.09
N TRP A 61 0.98 5.18 -8.32
CA TRP A 61 1.55 6.49 -8.03
C TRP A 61 0.96 7.60 -8.90
N GLN A 62 0.69 7.36 -10.19
CA GLN A 62 0.06 8.33 -11.08
C GLN A 62 -1.38 8.65 -10.67
N GLU A 63 -2.16 7.66 -10.29
CA GLU A 63 -3.58 7.82 -9.97
C GLU A 63 -3.85 8.20 -8.51
N VAL A 64 -3.04 7.68 -7.58
CA VAL A 64 -3.22 7.88 -6.15
C VAL A 64 -2.21 8.88 -5.57
N GLY A 65 -0.95 8.82 -5.98
CA GLY A 65 0.14 9.65 -5.44
C GLY A 65 0.78 9.06 -4.20
N LEU A 66 1.60 9.85 -3.51
CA LEU A 66 2.13 9.56 -2.18
C LEU A 66 1.26 10.21 -1.11
N GLY A 67 1.40 9.80 0.15
CA GLY A 67 0.71 10.45 1.26
C GLY A 67 0.04 9.49 2.23
N SER A 68 -0.84 10.04 3.07
CA SER A 68 -1.57 9.30 4.11
C SER A 68 -3.03 9.10 3.70
N PHE A 69 -3.56 7.91 3.94
CA PHE A 69 -4.90 7.45 3.55
C PHE A 69 -5.61 6.76 4.72
N CYS A 70 -6.93 6.64 4.64
CA CYS A 70 -7.76 5.97 5.65
C CYS A 70 -7.48 6.52 7.06
N ASN A 71 -7.63 7.85 7.23
CA ASN A 71 -7.31 8.57 8.48
C ASN A 71 -5.86 8.40 8.97
N GLY A 72 -4.91 8.09 8.09
CA GLY A 72 -3.50 7.88 8.43
C GLY A 72 -3.12 6.41 8.66
N LEU A 73 -4.07 5.47 8.54
CA LEU A 73 -3.79 4.04 8.71
C LEU A 73 -2.77 3.52 7.69
N PHE A 74 -2.85 3.99 6.44
CA PHE A 74 -1.92 3.64 5.37
C PHE A 74 -1.19 4.86 4.83
N LYS A 75 0.07 4.69 4.48
CA LYS A 75 0.93 5.71 3.88
C LYS A 75 1.59 5.15 2.64
N LEU A 76 1.28 5.74 1.47
CA LEU A 76 2.06 5.49 0.26
C LEU A 76 3.35 6.27 0.35
N ILE A 77 4.47 5.55 0.37
CA ILE A 77 5.80 6.06 0.70
C ILE A 77 6.70 6.18 -0.54
N ASN A 78 7.72 7.03 -0.43
CA ASN A 78 8.80 7.04 -1.40
C ASN A 78 9.71 5.83 -1.16
N PRO A 79 9.84 4.91 -2.12
CA PRO A 79 10.63 3.70 -1.94
C PRO A 79 12.07 3.94 -1.50
N SER A 80 12.70 5.02 -1.98
CA SER A 80 14.10 5.33 -1.67
C SER A 80 14.37 5.54 -0.19
N ASP A 81 13.37 6.03 0.55
CA ASP A 81 13.54 6.37 1.95
C ASP A 81 13.51 5.12 2.84
N TYR A 82 12.94 4.02 2.32
CA TYR A 82 12.74 2.77 3.06
C TYR A 82 13.57 1.60 2.53
N GLN A 83 14.38 1.80 1.48
CA GLN A 83 15.07 0.70 0.82
C GLN A 83 16.10 0.01 1.74
N ASP A 84 16.82 0.79 2.53
CA ASP A 84 17.84 0.22 3.42
C ASP A 84 17.20 -0.59 4.56
N VAL A 85 16.13 -0.06 5.15
CA VAL A 85 15.45 -0.72 6.27
C VAL A 85 14.72 -1.99 5.83
N ILE A 86 14.16 -2.03 4.62
CA ILE A 86 13.48 -3.25 4.15
C ILE A 86 14.46 -4.39 3.85
N ASN A 87 15.68 -4.07 3.42
CA ASN A 87 16.71 -5.07 3.21
C ASN A 87 17.16 -5.76 4.52
N SER A 88 16.88 -5.13 5.67
CA SER A 88 17.12 -5.72 7.00
C SER A 88 15.97 -6.59 7.51
N CYS A 89 14.76 -6.42 6.95
CA CYS A 89 13.54 -7.13 7.39
C CYS A 89 13.33 -8.47 6.68
N PHE A 90 13.83 -8.62 5.47
CA PHE A 90 13.46 -9.73 4.61
C PHE A 90 14.62 -10.12 3.71
N GLU A 91 15.04 -11.37 3.81
CA GLU A 91 16.05 -11.94 2.93
C GLU A 91 15.43 -12.28 1.58
N LYS A 92 15.97 -11.73 0.51
CA LYS A 92 15.54 -12.00 -0.86
C LYS A 92 16.50 -12.98 -1.54
N GLU A 93 16.00 -13.73 -2.51
CA GLU A 93 16.87 -14.47 -3.43
C GLU A 93 17.64 -13.49 -4.34
N ASP A 94 18.85 -13.88 -4.76
CA ASP A 94 19.79 -13.02 -5.50
C ASP A 94 19.22 -12.35 -6.76
N ASP A 95 18.26 -13.01 -7.43
CA ASP A 95 17.64 -12.52 -8.67
C ASP A 95 16.31 -11.79 -8.47
N GLN A 96 15.85 -11.66 -7.21
CA GLN A 96 14.65 -10.89 -6.87
C GLN A 96 14.98 -9.43 -6.61
N SER A 97 14.05 -8.55 -6.95
CA SER A 97 14.09 -7.15 -6.56
C SER A 97 12.86 -6.78 -5.76
N PHE A 98 13.08 -5.98 -4.74
CA PHE A 98 12.06 -5.48 -3.84
C PHE A 98 11.87 -3.99 -4.02
N LEU A 99 10.65 -3.53 -3.93
CA LEU A 99 10.37 -2.10 -3.89
C LEU A 99 9.31 -1.81 -2.81
N PRO A 100 9.70 -1.24 -1.65
CA PRO A 100 8.74 -0.81 -0.64
C PRO A 100 7.87 0.31 -1.20
N PHE A 101 6.56 0.25 -1.01
CA PHE A 101 5.65 1.25 -1.58
C PHE A 101 4.61 1.76 -0.60
N MET A 102 4.39 1.05 0.49
CA MET A 102 3.41 1.44 1.50
C MET A 102 3.85 1.01 2.89
N CYS A 103 3.48 1.82 3.88
CA CYS A 103 3.68 1.54 5.29
C CYS A 103 2.36 1.75 6.04
N THR A 104 2.14 1.02 7.14
CA THR A 104 1.00 1.20 8.02
C THR A 104 1.29 2.25 9.09
N ALA A 105 0.24 2.68 9.80
CA ALA A 105 0.40 3.50 11.00
C ALA A 105 1.18 2.82 12.13
N PHE A 106 1.43 1.52 12.04
CA PHE A 106 2.22 0.75 13.02
C PHE A 106 3.66 0.45 12.54
N GLY A 107 4.06 1.01 11.41
CA GLY A 107 5.40 0.79 10.85
C GLY A 107 5.55 -0.51 10.05
N ASP A 108 4.48 -1.27 9.85
CA ASP A 108 4.54 -2.45 8.99
C ASP A 108 4.66 -2.05 7.53
N LEU A 109 5.37 -2.83 6.72
CA LEU A 109 5.71 -2.48 5.36
C LEU A 109 5.04 -3.38 4.32
N PHE A 110 4.72 -2.80 3.17
CA PHE A 110 4.38 -3.53 1.95
C PHE A 110 5.43 -3.27 0.89
N ALA A 111 5.94 -4.34 0.31
CA ALA A 111 6.85 -4.25 -0.81
C ALA A 111 6.38 -5.10 -1.99
N TYR A 112 6.56 -4.57 -3.18
CA TYR A 112 6.36 -5.31 -4.41
C TYR A 112 7.63 -6.08 -4.74
N VAL A 113 7.50 -7.39 -4.90
CA VAL A 113 8.61 -8.28 -5.23
C VAL A 113 8.50 -8.70 -6.69
N LYS A 114 9.53 -8.37 -7.46
CA LYS A 114 9.69 -8.89 -8.81
C LYS A 114 10.46 -10.20 -8.74
N ASN A 115 9.81 -11.27 -9.17
CA ASN A 115 10.41 -12.59 -9.20
C ASN A 115 10.57 -13.04 -10.67
N PRO A 116 11.79 -13.13 -11.21
CA PRO A 116 12.02 -13.50 -12.60
C PRO A 116 11.73 -14.98 -12.92
N ARG A 117 11.62 -15.84 -11.89
CA ARG A 117 11.38 -17.28 -12.05
C ARG A 117 9.92 -17.66 -11.86
N LEU A 118 9.17 -16.85 -11.11
CA LEU A 118 7.78 -17.09 -10.74
C LEU A 118 6.94 -15.83 -11.01
N ASN A 119 5.71 -15.83 -10.53
CA ASN A 119 4.88 -14.62 -10.55
C ASN A 119 5.39 -13.59 -9.56
N ASN A 120 5.28 -12.31 -9.92
CA ASN A 120 5.49 -11.22 -8.98
C ASN A 120 4.47 -11.33 -7.84
N TYR A 121 4.83 -10.80 -6.67
CA TYR A 121 3.97 -10.81 -5.49
C TYR A 121 4.18 -9.55 -4.65
N VAL A 122 3.31 -9.34 -3.70
CA VAL A 122 3.47 -8.33 -2.66
C VAL A 122 3.78 -9.04 -1.37
N VAL A 123 4.80 -8.61 -0.65
CA VAL A 123 5.06 -9.03 0.71
C VAL A 123 4.52 -7.97 1.67
N TYR A 124 3.76 -8.39 2.66
CA TYR A 124 3.43 -7.60 3.85
C TYR A 124 4.33 -8.06 4.99
N LEU A 125 5.10 -7.13 5.52
CA LEU A 125 6.03 -7.35 6.64
C LEU A 125 5.39 -6.77 7.90
N ASN A 126 4.96 -7.64 8.81
CA ASN A 126 4.47 -7.24 10.12
C ASN A 126 5.67 -7.05 11.06
N VAL A 127 6.20 -5.83 11.06
CA VAL A 127 7.43 -5.48 11.78
C VAL A 127 7.30 -5.67 13.29
N ARG A 128 6.11 -5.46 13.83
CA ARG A 128 5.84 -5.59 15.26
C ARG A 128 6.05 -7.02 15.78
N TYR A 129 5.70 -8.00 14.96
CA TYR A 129 5.71 -9.43 15.31
C TYR A 129 6.83 -10.21 14.61
N GLY A 130 7.59 -9.59 13.71
CA GLY A 130 8.64 -10.27 12.95
C GLY A 130 8.10 -11.35 12.01
N THR A 131 6.93 -11.11 11.41
CA THR A 131 6.30 -12.06 10.50
C THR A 131 6.00 -11.44 9.15
N TYR A 132 5.78 -12.26 8.12
CA TYR A 132 5.37 -11.78 6.81
C TYR A 132 4.27 -12.63 6.17
N LEU A 133 3.52 -12.00 5.25
CA LEU A 133 2.53 -12.65 4.39
C LEU A 133 2.88 -12.38 2.92
N ILE A 134 2.64 -13.38 2.07
CA ILE A 134 2.76 -13.24 0.62
C ILE A 134 1.37 -13.02 0.03
N LEU A 135 1.18 -11.93 -0.68
CA LEU A 135 -0.06 -11.55 -1.34
C LEU A 135 0.15 -11.56 -2.86
N PRO A 136 -0.88 -11.89 -3.65
CA PRO A 136 -0.80 -11.74 -5.11
C PRO A 136 -0.44 -10.31 -5.51
N ALA A 137 0.35 -10.12 -6.58
CA ALA A 137 0.75 -8.81 -7.10
C ALA A 137 -0.41 -8.04 -7.80
N ASN A 138 -1.63 -8.23 -7.39
CA ASN A 138 -2.80 -7.52 -7.90
C ASN A 138 -3.10 -6.30 -7.04
N LEU A 139 -2.37 -5.19 -7.28
CA LEU A 139 -2.52 -3.96 -6.49
C LEU A 139 -3.96 -3.42 -6.54
N ARG A 140 -4.65 -3.51 -7.68
CA ARG A 140 -6.04 -3.10 -7.76
C ARG A 140 -6.93 -3.86 -6.76
N ALA A 141 -6.77 -5.16 -6.65
CA ALA A 141 -7.52 -5.96 -5.69
C ALA A 141 -7.08 -5.65 -4.24
N ILE A 142 -5.78 -5.51 -4.00
CA ILE A 142 -5.25 -5.14 -2.68
C ILE A 142 -5.90 -3.82 -2.22
N PHE A 143 -5.84 -2.75 -3.01
CA PHE A 143 -6.35 -1.45 -2.60
C PHE A 143 -7.88 -1.41 -2.53
N ASN A 144 -8.58 -1.87 -3.57
CA ASN A 144 -10.04 -1.72 -3.65
C ASN A 144 -10.82 -2.75 -2.83
N LYS A 145 -10.21 -3.88 -2.44
CA LYS A 145 -10.94 -4.94 -1.72
C LYS A 145 -10.33 -5.26 -0.37
N VAL A 146 -8.99 -5.37 -0.28
CA VAL A 146 -8.33 -5.79 0.95
C VAL A 146 -8.18 -4.62 1.92
N MET A 147 -7.60 -3.49 1.47
CA MET A 147 -7.31 -2.32 2.31
C MET A 147 -8.56 -1.57 2.82
N VAL A 148 -9.71 -1.84 2.24
CA VAL A 148 -10.99 -1.20 2.59
C VAL A 148 -11.97 -2.16 3.27
N ASN A 149 -11.52 -3.33 3.69
CA ASN A 149 -12.34 -4.38 4.30
C ASN A 149 -11.84 -4.71 5.71
N GLU A 150 -12.66 -4.44 6.71
CA GLU A 150 -12.32 -4.63 8.12
C GLU A 150 -11.91 -6.07 8.46
N SER A 151 -12.51 -7.08 7.82
CA SER A 151 -12.14 -8.48 8.06
C SER A 151 -10.70 -8.79 7.66
N PHE A 152 -10.22 -8.20 6.55
CA PHE A 152 -8.82 -8.33 6.15
C PHE A 152 -7.90 -7.50 7.05
N LEU A 153 -8.31 -6.28 7.43
CA LEU A 153 -7.53 -5.43 8.34
C LEU A 153 -7.30 -6.14 9.67
N LYS A 154 -8.33 -6.80 10.18
CA LYS A 154 -8.23 -7.60 11.40
C LYS A 154 -7.46 -8.90 11.19
N GLY A 155 -7.92 -9.75 10.24
CA GLY A 155 -7.45 -11.14 10.12
C GLY A 155 -6.04 -11.27 9.54
N TRP A 156 -5.64 -10.36 8.64
CA TRP A 156 -4.35 -10.46 7.95
C TRP A 156 -3.28 -9.52 8.51
N PHE A 157 -3.71 -8.33 8.95
CA PHE A 157 -2.76 -7.25 9.25
C PHE A 157 -2.73 -6.81 10.71
N ASP A 158 -3.61 -7.34 11.57
CA ASP A 158 -3.73 -6.96 12.99
C ASP A 158 -3.88 -5.43 13.19
N LEU A 159 -4.77 -4.81 12.40
CA LEU A 159 -4.98 -3.35 12.38
C LEU A 159 -6.32 -2.91 12.99
N GLU A 160 -7.09 -3.81 13.57
CA GLU A 160 -8.41 -3.51 14.14
C GLU A 160 -8.39 -2.52 15.30
N ASN A 161 -7.28 -2.45 16.02
CA ASN A 161 -7.14 -1.54 17.17
C ASN A 161 -6.78 -0.11 16.76
N TYR A 162 -6.52 0.15 15.48
CA TYR A 162 -6.11 1.47 15.00
C TYR A 162 -7.05 2.60 15.42
N PRO A 163 -8.40 2.51 15.26
CA PRO A 163 -9.30 3.60 15.62
C PRO A 163 -9.23 3.98 17.10
N VAL A 164 -9.12 3.00 17.98
CA VAL A 164 -9.05 3.21 19.45
C VAL A 164 -7.72 3.87 19.84
N ILE A 165 -6.63 3.42 19.23
CA ILE A 165 -5.29 3.98 19.46
C ILE A 165 -5.21 5.41 18.94
N GLN A 166 -5.75 5.65 17.72
CA GLN A 166 -5.80 6.97 17.12
C GLN A 166 -6.61 7.97 17.95
N GLU A 167 -7.76 7.56 18.50
CA GLU A 167 -8.58 8.41 19.35
C GLU A 167 -7.81 8.84 20.62
N LYS A 168 -7.03 7.94 21.21
CA LYS A 168 -6.28 8.20 22.45
C LYS A 168 -4.97 8.98 22.22
N LEU A 169 -4.22 8.66 21.18
CA LEU A 169 -2.86 9.18 20.96
C LEU A 169 -2.76 10.21 19.84
N GLY A 170 -3.81 10.40 19.05
CA GLY A 170 -3.77 11.21 17.83
C GLY A 170 -3.33 10.41 16.61
N THR A 171 -3.17 11.10 15.47
CA THR A 171 -2.73 10.49 14.21
C THR A 171 -1.25 10.73 14.02
N PRO A 172 -0.41 9.70 13.82
CA PRO A 172 1.00 9.87 13.50
C PRO A 172 1.19 10.67 12.20
N ASP A 173 2.18 11.55 12.17
CA ASP A 173 2.58 12.26 10.96
C ASP A 173 3.12 11.29 9.89
N TYR A 174 3.39 11.81 8.67
CA TYR A 174 3.77 10.98 7.53
C TYR A 174 5.02 10.12 7.79
N ASP A 175 6.00 10.65 8.51
CA ASP A 175 7.25 9.99 8.89
C ASP A 175 7.22 9.32 10.28
N GLU A 176 6.03 9.23 10.90
CA GLU A 176 5.82 8.66 12.23
C GLU A 176 4.93 7.42 12.19
N CYS A 177 5.00 6.60 13.22
CA CYS A 177 4.12 5.46 13.43
C CYS A 177 3.80 5.26 14.92
N PHE A 178 2.84 4.41 15.22
CA PHE A 178 2.64 3.86 16.56
C PHE A 178 3.67 2.76 16.78
N GLY A 179 4.56 2.98 17.75
CA GLY A 179 5.56 2.00 18.14
C GLY A 179 5.38 1.58 19.59
N TYR A 180 5.72 0.35 19.91
CA TYR A 180 5.75 -0.16 21.26
C TYR A 180 7.00 0.36 22.00
N SER A 181 6.82 1.03 23.15
CA SER A 181 7.92 1.56 23.98
C SER A 181 8.84 0.46 24.50
N LEU A 182 8.26 -0.65 24.93
CA LEU A 182 8.93 -1.92 25.12
C LEU A 182 8.47 -2.83 23.98
N LEU A 183 9.41 -3.22 23.12
CA LEU A 183 9.10 -4.05 21.95
C LEU A 183 8.45 -5.38 22.36
N LEU A 184 7.51 -5.85 21.56
CA LEU A 184 6.82 -7.13 21.80
C LEU A 184 7.82 -8.30 21.88
N ALA A 185 8.84 -8.30 21.02
CA ALA A 185 9.93 -9.29 21.02
C ALA A 185 10.75 -9.32 22.32
N LEU A 186 10.72 -8.23 23.11
CA LEU A 186 11.37 -8.13 24.42
C LEU A 186 10.40 -8.32 25.58
N GLY A 187 9.18 -8.83 25.33
CA GLY A 187 8.16 -9.06 26.35
C GLY A 187 7.28 -7.84 26.65
N GLY A 188 7.26 -6.84 25.76
CA GLY A 188 6.32 -5.73 25.84
C GLY A 188 4.88 -6.21 25.69
N SER A 189 3.93 -5.51 26.36
CA SER A 189 2.50 -5.78 26.20
C SER A 189 1.94 -5.09 24.96
N GLU A 190 0.83 -5.61 24.43
CA GLU A 190 0.04 -4.99 23.36
C GLU A 190 -0.87 -3.87 23.86
N ASP A 191 -0.84 -3.58 25.17
CA ASP A 191 -1.65 -2.55 25.78
C ASP A 191 -1.32 -1.16 25.21
N ILE A 192 -2.33 -0.33 25.08
CA ILE A 192 -2.20 1.02 24.53
C ILE A 192 -1.23 1.90 25.34
N GLU A 193 -1.05 1.61 26.63
CA GLU A 193 -0.10 2.27 27.54
C GLU A 193 1.36 2.04 27.11
N ASN A 194 1.63 0.94 26.40
CA ASN A 194 2.94 0.63 25.84
C ASN A 194 3.17 1.27 24.47
N ILE A 195 2.14 1.92 23.87
CA ILE A 195 2.22 2.50 22.54
C ILE A 195 2.51 4.00 22.61
N LYS A 196 3.40 4.47 21.72
CA LYS A 196 3.73 5.89 21.52
C LYS A 196 3.85 6.21 20.04
N ILE A 197 3.71 7.49 19.70
CA ILE A 197 4.08 8.00 18.37
C ILE A 197 5.60 8.14 18.34
N VAL A 198 6.23 7.50 17.35
CA VAL A 198 7.68 7.43 17.15
C VAL A 198 8.03 7.64 15.67
N LYS A 199 9.29 7.91 15.35
CA LYS A 199 9.74 7.98 13.95
C LYS A 199 9.80 6.57 13.35
N THR A 200 9.17 6.41 12.17
CA THR A 200 8.92 5.11 11.53
C THR A 200 10.21 4.36 11.22
N ILE A 201 11.14 4.97 10.48
CA ILE A 201 12.37 4.29 10.03
C ILE A 201 13.24 3.84 11.21
N PRO A 202 13.57 4.69 12.20
CA PRO A 202 14.32 4.24 13.38
C PRO A 202 13.59 3.15 14.18
N TYR A 203 12.25 3.19 14.25
CA TYR A 203 11.49 2.16 14.95
C TYR A 203 11.58 0.81 14.24
N ILE A 204 11.40 0.77 12.91
CA ILE A 204 11.55 -0.45 12.13
C ILE A 204 12.97 -1.02 12.29
N ASP A 205 14.00 -0.17 12.22
CA ASP A 205 15.40 -0.57 12.36
C ASP A 205 15.68 -1.24 13.72
N ILE A 206 15.17 -0.66 14.81
CA ILE A 206 15.27 -1.25 16.14
C ILE A 206 14.53 -2.59 16.23
N CYS A 207 13.32 -2.68 15.67
CA CYS A 207 12.55 -3.92 15.64
C CYS A 207 13.30 -5.03 14.91
N THR A 208 13.81 -4.75 13.72
CA THR A 208 14.53 -5.73 12.89
C THR A 208 15.83 -6.20 13.54
N GLN A 209 16.58 -5.30 14.14
CA GLN A 209 17.80 -5.67 14.90
C GLN A 209 17.49 -6.54 16.12
N THR A 210 16.31 -6.35 16.73
CA THR A 210 15.90 -7.11 17.93
C THR A 210 15.34 -8.49 17.56
N ILE A 211 14.53 -8.56 16.50
CA ILE A 211 13.81 -9.77 16.09
C ILE A 211 14.71 -10.69 15.25
N GLY A 212 15.52 -10.09 14.37
CA GLY A 212 16.28 -10.82 13.36
C GLY A 212 15.46 -11.17 12.12
N GLU A 213 15.61 -12.37 11.58
CA GLU A 213 14.92 -12.84 10.38
C GLU A 213 13.42 -13.02 10.63
N PHE A 214 12.60 -12.52 9.71
CA PHE A 214 11.15 -12.63 9.82
C PHE A 214 10.65 -13.99 9.31
N GLU A 215 9.65 -14.52 9.97
CA GLU A 215 9.04 -15.82 9.65
C GLU A 215 7.71 -15.65 8.89
N ILE A 216 7.37 -16.66 8.09
CA ILE A 216 6.06 -16.66 7.42
C ILE A 216 4.94 -16.80 8.46
N ALA A 217 3.91 -15.96 8.36
CA ALA A 217 2.80 -15.98 9.30
C ALA A 217 1.87 -17.18 9.03
N ASP A 218 1.46 -17.90 10.08
CA ASP A 218 0.50 -19.02 10.05
C ASP A 218 -0.96 -18.54 9.89
N LYS A 219 -1.19 -17.48 9.11
CA LYS A 219 -2.53 -16.85 8.92
C LYS A 219 -3.06 -17.16 7.54
N TRP A 220 -4.04 -18.07 7.46
CA TRP A 220 -4.84 -18.34 6.25
C TRP A 220 -6.31 -18.58 6.61
#